data_282f1f7f8c4d1d19e6a376e6f1cbc1c5
#
_entry.id   282f1f7f8c4d1d19e6a376e6f1cbc1c5
#
_cell.length_a   1.000
_cell.length_b   1.000
_cell.length_c   1.000
_cell.angle_alpha   90.00
_cell.angle_beta   90.00
_cell.angle_gamma   90.00
#
_symmetry.space_group_name_H-M   'P 1'
#
loop_
_entity.id
_entity.type
_entity.pdbx_description
1 polymer ?
#
loop_
_entity_poly.entity_id
_entity_poly.type
_entity_poly.pdbx_seq_one_letter_code
_entity_poly.pdbx_strand_id
1 'polypeptide(L)'
;PNVNGITGATVYNEEARRVTLILNDPKFIGNATDETLSPMAIKVSTISDELRMDNNGIGDVYAIAPDAQQAILMAGHAANGAFWISDKTGKWASSTFYKDYPTTISTRNMLMPLRSRLDTLTWRPSMDINKYPDIPLHRTFYPFKYTFKDGDGVEKFKSSALVNEEITSVAINCLNDMALGKRATVDMLNIAYTAAPYGYASDNDSRIELQDKYLRLDHQLERLFAAIEKNVGGNACIFVTPTGYFDDMYATDPRFNIPTGEFSSKKAVSLLNMYLMALYGNGSWVNGYFKEKIYLNEKLAKEKNVSVEELRKVSGAFLRRMAGVDEAYSVDEVLDNPVSETLLRLHKSITSQETADVFLQIAPGWKVRDDYNNQQQLKQVNINAVCAPAFIIAPGVKPQKITSPIDAALLAPTVARILRIRSPNGARMMPLSLKD
;
A
#
# COMPACT_ATOMS: atom_id res chain seq x y z
N PRO A 1 -9.20 -4.53 8.01
CA PRO A 1 -9.83 -5.14 6.83
C PRO A 1 -11.29 -5.55 7.04
N ASN A 2 -11.65 -6.20 8.17
CA ASN A 2 -13.04 -6.61 8.43
C ASN A 2 -14.05 -5.45 8.44
N VAL A 3 -13.60 -4.23 8.67
CA VAL A 3 -14.44 -3.01 8.63
C VAL A 3 -14.46 -2.40 7.23
N ASN A 4 -13.30 -2.15 6.65
CA ASN A 4 -13.18 -1.42 5.37
C ASN A 4 -13.14 -2.32 4.13
N GLY A 5 -13.05 -3.64 4.27
CA GLY A 5 -13.02 -4.61 3.17
C GLY A 5 -11.66 -4.78 2.48
N ILE A 6 -10.66 -3.92 2.76
CA ILE A 6 -9.38 -3.92 2.06
C ILE A 6 -8.34 -4.71 2.83
N THR A 7 -7.94 -5.86 2.30
CA THR A 7 -6.90 -6.74 2.87
C THR A 7 -5.51 -6.47 2.30
N GLY A 8 -5.41 -5.76 1.19
CA GLY A 8 -4.17 -5.43 0.49
C GLY A 8 -4.43 -5.02 -0.96
N ALA A 9 -3.41 -4.98 -1.78
CA ALA A 9 -3.55 -4.68 -3.22
C ALA A 9 -4.23 -5.82 -3.98
N THR A 10 -4.00 -7.05 -3.51
CA THR A 10 -4.45 -8.28 -4.17
C THR A 10 -5.12 -9.21 -3.19
N VAL A 11 -6.07 -10.01 -3.70
CA VAL A 11 -6.77 -11.08 -2.98
C VAL A 11 -6.62 -12.40 -3.75
N TYR A 12 -6.69 -13.52 -3.04
CA TYR A 12 -6.75 -14.84 -3.65
C TYR A 12 -8.21 -15.20 -3.96
N ASN A 13 -8.49 -15.43 -5.23
CA ASN A 13 -9.79 -15.93 -5.67
C ASN A 13 -9.73 -17.48 -5.69
N GLU A 14 -10.43 -18.12 -4.76
CA GLU A 14 -10.43 -19.57 -4.60
C GLU A 14 -11.06 -20.30 -5.79
N GLU A 15 -12.15 -19.75 -6.35
CA GLU A 15 -12.83 -20.37 -7.49
C GLU A 15 -11.94 -20.38 -8.74
N ALA A 16 -11.28 -19.25 -9.02
CA ALA A 16 -10.37 -19.12 -10.15
C ALA A 16 -8.96 -19.62 -9.85
N ARG A 17 -8.64 -19.95 -8.58
CA ARG A 17 -7.30 -20.34 -8.08
C ARG A 17 -6.20 -19.37 -8.53
N ARG A 18 -6.49 -18.09 -8.50
CA ARG A 18 -5.54 -17.04 -8.94
C ARG A 18 -5.65 -15.80 -8.06
N VAL A 19 -4.54 -15.05 -8.04
CA VAL A 19 -4.49 -13.75 -7.41
C VAL A 19 -5.10 -12.71 -8.34
N THR A 20 -5.95 -11.83 -7.80
CA THR A 20 -6.59 -10.72 -8.51
C THR A 20 -6.42 -9.42 -7.74
N LEU A 21 -6.51 -8.28 -8.43
CA LEU A 21 -6.53 -6.98 -7.75
C LEU A 21 -7.82 -6.86 -6.94
N ILE A 22 -7.73 -6.35 -5.71
CA ILE A 22 -8.89 -6.20 -4.82
C ILE A 22 -9.90 -5.17 -5.38
N LEU A 23 -9.41 -4.16 -6.12
CA LEU A 23 -10.23 -3.11 -6.73
C LEU A 23 -10.68 -3.47 -8.14
N ASN A 24 -10.43 -4.71 -8.63
CA ASN A 24 -10.84 -5.11 -9.96
C ASN A 24 -12.38 -5.14 -10.06
N ASP A 25 -12.91 -4.38 -11.01
CA ASP A 25 -14.34 -4.28 -11.26
C ASP A 25 -14.60 -4.12 -12.77
N PRO A 26 -14.95 -5.23 -13.45
CA PRO A 26 -15.16 -5.23 -14.90
C PRO A 26 -16.30 -4.32 -15.41
N LYS A 27 -17.11 -3.77 -14.50
CA LYS A 27 -18.20 -2.83 -14.86
C LYS A 27 -17.68 -1.46 -15.30
N PHE A 28 -16.44 -1.11 -14.91
CA PHE A 28 -15.86 0.19 -15.17
C PHE A 28 -14.63 0.07 -16.06
N ILE A 29 -14.64 0.76 -17.18
CA ILE A 29 -13.53 0.76 -18.14
C ILE A 29 -12.47 1.79 -17.69
N GLY A 30 -11.23 1.52 -17.98
CA GLY A 30 -10.14 2.48 -17.71
C GLY A 30 -10.07 3.59 -18.74
N ASN A 31 -9.78 4.81 -18.30
CA ASN A 31 -9.37 5.93 -19.14
C ASN A 31 -7.85 5.91 -19.27
N ALA A 32 -7.32 5.84 -20.49
CA ALA A 32 -5.89 5.75 -20.81
C ALA A 32 -5.16 4.49 -20.22
N THR A 33 -5.89 3.49 -19.80
CA THR A 33 -5.44 2.19 -19.31
C THR A 33 -6.45 1.12 -19.71
N ASP A 34 -6.04 -0.15 -19.69
CA ASP A 34 -6.92 -1.31 -19.83
C ASP A 34 -7.34 -1.92 -18.47
N GLU A 35 -6.87 -1.35 -17.37
CA GLU A 35 -7.31 -1.75 -16.04
C GLU A 35 -8.78 -1.39 -15.79
N THR A 36 -9.52 -2.32 -15.22
CA THR A 36 -10.94 -2.17 -14.86
C THR A 36 -11.04 -2.08 -13.35
N LEU A 37 -11.02 -0.87 -12.82
CA LEU A 37 -10.91 -0.63 -11.38
C LEU A 37 -12.01 0.29 -10.86
N SER A 38 -12.47 0.03 -9.63
CA SER A 38 -13.41 0.89 -8.92
C SER A 38 -13.19 0.84 -7.39
N PRO A 39 -13.72 1.79 -6.61
CA PRO A 39 -13.68 1.76 -5.15
C PRO A 39 -14.70 0.82 -4.51
N MET A 40 -15.50 0.08 -5.28
CA MET A 40 -16.64 -0.72 -4.76
C MET A 40 -16.26 -1.79 -3.73
N ALA A 41 -14.98 -2.20 -3.68
CA ALA A 41 -14.47 -3.08 -2.64
C ALA A 41 -14.34 -2.40 -1.27
N ILE A 42 -14.28 -1.07 -1.23
CA ILE A 42 -14.24 -0.30 0.02
C ILE A 42 -15.64 -0.30 0.64
N LYS A 43 -15.79 -0.84 1.84
CA LYS A 43 -17.10 -1.01 2.51
C LYS A 43 -17.51 0.15 3.40
N VAL A 44 -16.63 1.14 3.55
CA VAL A 44 -16.83 2.30 4.43
C VAL A 44 -16.58 3.59 3.68
N SER A 45 -17.11 4.70 4.19
CA SER A 45 -16.78 6.02 3.65
C SER A 45 -15.33 6.40 3.95
N THR A 46 -14.75 7.18 3.05
CA THR A 46 -13.44 7.83 3.23
C THR A 46 -13.62 9.28 3.70
N ILE A 47 -12.54 9.97 4.07
CA ILE A 47 -12.58 11.43 4.35
C ILE A 47 -13.06 12.20 3.11
N SER A 48 -12.66 11.77 1.92
CA SER A 48 -13.10 12.34 0.64
C SER A 48 -14.61 12.23 0.47
N ASP A 49 -15.18 11.07 0.82
CA ASP A 49 -16.63 10.85 0.74
C ASP A 49 -17.38 11.74 1.74
N GLU A 50 -16.92 11.78 2.99
CA GLU A 50 -17.57 12.61 4.03
C GLU A 50 -17.52 14.11 3.69
N LEU A 51 -16.41 14.60 3.13
CA LEU A 51 -16.31 15.99 2.68
C LEU A 51 -17.28 16.28 1.54
N ARG A 52 -17.39 15.37 0.56
CA ARG A 52 -18.34 15.53 -0.56
C ARG A 52 -19.78 15.48 -0.10
N MET A 53 -20.11 14.67 0.89
CA MET A 53 -21.45 14.62 1.48
C MET A 53 -21.76 15.89 2.25
N ASP A 54 -20.82 16.40 3.04
CA ASP A 54 -21.01 17.62 3.88
C ASP A 54 -21.27 18.85 3.01
N ASN A 55 -20.55 19.01 1.92
CA ASN A 55 -20.69 20.14 1.01
C ASN A 55 -21.70 19.93 -0.15
N ASN A 56 -22.56 18.90 -0.03
CA ASN A 56 -23.56 18.55 -1.05
C ASN A 56 -22.99 18.37 -2.48
N GLY A 57 -21.73 17.96 -2.56
CA GLY A 57 -21.04 17.71 -3.83
C GLY A 57 -20.59 18.98 -4.58
N ILE A 58 -20.60 20.17 -3.96
CA ILE A 58 -20.18 21.43 -4.58
C ILE A 58 -18.66 21.56 -4.62
N GLY A 59 -17.97 21.21 -3.52
CA GLY A 59 -16.49 21.20 -3.49
C GLY A 59 -15.91 20.05 -4.29
N ASP A 60 -14.76 20.25 -4.91
CA ASP A 60 -14.10 19.23 -5.70
C ASP A 60 -13.13 18.40 -4.85
N VAL A 61 -13.08 17.11 -5.14
CA VAL A 61 -12.16 16.15 -4.52
C VAL A 61 -11.44 15.36 -5.60
N TYR A 62 -10.12 15.45 -5.59
CA TYR A 62 -9.26 14.70 -6.51
C TYR A 62 -8.19 13.92 -5.75
N ALA A 63 -7.72 12.83 -6.36
CA ALA A 63 -6.61 12.05 -5.84
C ALA A 63 -5.57 11.79 -6.96
N ILE A 64 -4.29 11.97 -6.62
CA ILE A 64 -3.15 11.79 -7.52
C ILE A 64 -2.14 10.87 -6.83
N ALA A 65 -1.78 9.79 -7.49
CA ALA A 65 -0.83 8.81 -6.95
C ALA A 65 0.01 8.15 -8.05
N PRO A 66 1.14 7.54 -7.73
CA PRO A 66 1.85 6.71 -8.70
C PRO A 66 1.07 5.46 -9.09
N ASP A 67 0.28 4.89 -8.15
CA ASP A 67 -0.43 3.63 -8.31
C ASP A 67 -1.95 3.78 -8.18
N ALA A 68 -2.68 2.99 -8.97
CA ALA A 68 -4.14 2.99 -9.01
C ALA A 68 -4.76 2.76 -7.62
N GLN A 69 -4.26 1.80 -6.85
CA GLN A 69 -4.81 1.48 -5.55
C GLN A 69 -4.72 2.68 -4.60
N GLN A 70 -3.58 3.36 -4.55
CA GLN A 70 -3.42 4.54 -3.70
C GLN A 70 -4.37 5.66 -4.11
N ALA A 71 -4.46 5.95 -5.43
CA ALA A 71 -5.36 6.97 -5.95
C ALA A 71 -6.82 6.67 -5.59
N ILE A 72 -7.30 5.45 -5.85
CA ILE A 72 -8.68 5.05 -5.62
C ILE A 72 -9.03 5.01 -4.13
N LEU A 73 -8.13 4.50 -3.27
CA LEU A 73 -8.37 4.46 -1.82
C LEU A 73 -8.46 5.87 -1.21
N MET A 74 -7.67 6.83 -1.69
CA MET A 74 -7.75 8.22 -1.25
C MET A 74 -8.98 8.94 -1.81
N ALA A 75 -9.35 8.67 -3.05
CA ALA A 75 -10.51 9.25 -3.69
C ALA A 75 -11.83 8.78 -3.05
N GLY A 76 -11.93 7.50 -2.69
CA GLY A 76 -13.18 6.91 -2.22
C GLY A 76 -14.22 6.81 -3.32
N HIS A 77 -15.51 6.85 -2.92
CA HIS A 77 -16.65 6.66 -3.82
C HIS A 77 -17.17 7.97 -4.44
N ALA A 78 -17.02 9.09 -3.73
CA ALA A 78 -17.68 10.34 -4.09
C ALA A 78 -16.74 11.39 -4.72
N ALA A 79 -15.45 11.10 -4.88
CA ALA A 79 -14.51 12.03 -5.50
C ALA A 79 -14.86 12.32 -6.96
N ASN A 80 -14.45 13.48 -7.47
CA ASN A 80 -14.57 13.87 -8.87
C ASN A 80 -13.63 13.04 -9.75
N GLY A 81 -12.38 12.78 -9.29
CA GLY A 81 -11.40 12.03 -10.05
C GLY A 81 -10.32 11.38 -9.21
N ALA A 82 -9.79 10.26 -9.71
CA ALA A 82 -8.61 9.58 -9.20
C ALA A 82 -7.65 9.32 -10.36
N PHE A 83 -6.39 9.74 -10.24
CA PHE A 83 -5.42 9.68 -11.32
C PHE A 83 -4.15 8.96 -10.88
N TRP A 84 -3.67 8.06 -11.73
CA TRP A 84 -2.45 7.27 -11.50
C TRP A 84 -1.66 7.07 -12.79
N ILE A 85 -0.43 6.60 -12.68
CA ILE A 85 0.39 6.25 -13.84
C ILE A 85 0.17 4.77 -14.15
N SER A 86 -0.39 4.46 -15.32
CA SER A 86 -0.56 3.08 -15.79
C SER A 86 0.79 2.46 -16.13
N ASP A 87 1.10 1.31 -15.55
CA ASP A 87 2.37 0.59 -15.81
C ASP A 87 2.49 0.20 -17.28
N LYS A 88 1.39 -0.21 -17.88
CA LYS A 88 1.34 -0.68 -19.26
C LYS A 88 1.50 0.44 -20.28
N THR A 89 0.80 1.55 -20.07
CA THR A 89 0.79 2.65 -21.07
C THR A 89 1.75 3.78 -20.74
N GLY A 90 2.17 3.93 -19.48
CA GLY A 90 2.93 5.07 -18.98
C GLY A 90 2.14 6.38 -19.00
N LYS A 91 0.83 6.32 -19.16
CA LYS A 91 -0.05 7.50 -19.18
C LYS A 91 -0.66 7.73 -17.81
N TRP A 92 -0.98 8.96 -17.51
CA TRP A 92 -1.89 9.28 -16.44
C TRP A 92 -3.26 8.70 -16.79
N ALA A 93 -3.75 7.83 -15.96
CA ALA A 93 -4.94 7.03 -16.15
C ALA A 93 -6.01 7.33 -15.09
N SER A 94 -7.21 6.91 -15.35
CA SER A 94 -8.34 6.96 -14.42
C SER A 94 -9.31 5.82 -14.70
N SER A 95 -10.40 5.74 -13.96
CA SER A 95 -11.52 4.82 -14.18
C SER A 95 -12.78 5.60 -14.58
N THR A 96 -13.61 5.01 -15.42
CA THR A 96 -14.93 5.56 -15.75
C THR A 96 -15.92 5.55 -14.55
N PHE A 97 -15.53 4.97 -13.44
CA PHE A 97 -16.25 5.14 -12.17
C PHE A 97 -16.28 6.61 -11.76
N TYR A 98 -15.17 7.32 -11.92
CA TYR A 98 -15.07 8.76 -11.66
C TYR A 98 -15.53 9.54 -12.89
N LYS A 99 -16.36 10.56 -12.66
CA LYS A 99 -16.99 11.31 -13.75
C LYS A 99 -15.99 12.20 -14.50
N ASP A 100 -14.99 12.71 -13.79
CA ASP A 100 -14.09 13.71 -14.34
C ASP A 100 -12.79 13.07 -14.85
N TYR A 101 -12.47 13.38 -16.12
CA TYR A 101 -11.14 13.21 -16.68
C TYR A 101 -10.70 14.55 -17.27
N PRO A 102 -10.12 15.44 -16.43
CA PRO A 102 -9.88 16.84 -16.78
C PRO A 102 -8.94 17.01 -17.98
N THR A 103 -9.14 18.11 -18.69
CA THR A 103 -8.25 18.51 -19.81
C THR A 103 -6.81 18.61 -19.40
N THR A 104 -6.51 19.06 -18.18
CA THR A 104 -5.16 19.09 -17.60
C THR A 104 -4.46 17.73 -17.69
N ILE A 105 -5.16 16.64 -17.33
CA ILE A 105 -4.60 15.29 -17.37
C ILE A 105 -4.47 14.80 -18.83
N SER A 106 -5.49 15.00 -19.67
CA SER A 106 -5.43 14.59 -21.08
C SER A 106 -4.38 15.37 -21.87
N THR A 107 -4.24 16.66 -21.63
CA THR A 107 -3.21 17.51 -22.22
C THR A 107 -1.81 17.10 -21.76
N ARG A 108 -1.63 16.75 -20.50
CA ARG A 108 -0.36 16.18 -19.98
C ARG A 108 0.03 14.95 -20.76
N ASN A 109 -0.90 14.01 -20.95
CA ASN A 109 -0.65 12.79 -21.71
C ASN A 109 -0.29 13.05 -23.18
N MET A 110 -0.89 14.08 -23.78
CA MET A 110 -0.68 14.43 -25.20
C MET A 110 0.60 15.21 -25.42
N LEU A 111 0.85 16.25 -24.63
CA LEU A 111 1.98 17.16 -24.83
C LEU A 111 3.29 16.69 -24.16
N MET A 112 3.18 15.93 -23.07
CA MET A 112 4.33 15.46 -22.29
C MET A 112 4.22 13.96 -21.96
N PRO A 113 4.09 13.08 -22.97
CA PRO A 113 3.92 11.65 -22.73
C PRO A 113 5.13 11.08 -21.95
N LEU A 114 4.85 10.44 -20.84
CA LEU A 114 5.89 9.94 -19.93
C LEU A 114 6.84 8.98 -20.65
N ARG A 115 6.33 8.02 -21.43
CA ARG A 115 7.17 7.03 -22.16
C ARG A 115 8.23 7.69 -23.01
N SER A 116 7.89 8.74 -23.76
CA SER A 116 8.88 9.44 -24.60
C SER A 116 9.93 10.17 -23.79
N ARG A 117 9.61 10.59 -22.57
CA ARG A 117 10.56 11.25 -21.66
C ARG A 117 11.47 10.24 -20.96
N LEU A 118 10.98 9.01 -20.68
CA LEU A 118 11.76 7.97 -20.01
C LEU A 118 13.07 7.66 -20.74
N ASP A 119 13.10 7.77 -22.07
CA ASP A 119 14.31 7.53 -22.87
C ASP A 119 15.47 8.47 -22.55
N THR A 120 15.17 9.67 -22.03
CA THR A 120 16.15 10.69 -21.70
C THR A 120 16.36 10.88 -20.21
N LEU A 121 15.43 10.43 -19.39
CA LEU A 121 15.51 10.56 -17.94
C LEU A 121 16.62 9.69 -17.36
N THR A 122 17.37 10.30 -16.46
CA THR A 122 18.41 9.60 -15.70
C THR A 122 18.34 10.03 -14.24
N TRP A 123 18.28 9.07 -13.34
CA TRP A 123 18.36 9.33 -11.91
C TRP A 123 19.79 9.12 -11.42
N ARG A 124 20.36 10.15 -10.83
CA ARG A 124 21.67 10.17 -10.18
C ARG A 124 21.55 10.87 -8.83
N PRO A 125 22.52 10.73 -7.92
CA PRO A 125 22.57 11.53 -6.70
C PRO A 125 22.40 13.02 -6.98
N SER A 126 21.56 13.69 -6.21
CA SER A 126 21.28 15.14 -6.34
C SER A 126 22.37 16.01 -5.71
N MET A 127 23.17 15.43 -4.82
CA MET A 127 24.30 16.08 -4.16
C MET A 127 25.60 15.35 -4.46
N ASP A 128 26.72 15.98 -4.10
CA ASP A 128 28.02 15.31 -4.05
C ASP A 128 27.93 14.06 -3.18
N ILE A 129 28.45 12.94 -3.69
CA ILE A 129 28.34 11.63 -3.02
C ILE A 129 28.91 11.68 -1.58
N ASN A 130 29.95 12.46 -1.33
CA ASN A 130 30.56 12.59 -0.01
C ASN A 130 29.67 13.29 1.04
N LYS A 131 28.54 13.86 0.62
CA LYS A 131 27.58 14.50 1.52
C LYS A 131 26.52 13.53 2.04
N TYR A 132 26.46 12.32 1.50
CA TYR A 132 25.54 11.29 2.00
C TYR A 132 26.20 10.56 3.17
N PRO A 133 25.53 10.40 4.32
CA PRO A 133 26.05 9.57 5.42
C PRO A 133 25.99 8.08 5.07
N ASP A 134 26.80 7.28 5.74
CA ASP A 134 26.79 5.79 5.70
C ASP A 134 26.93 5.17 4.30
N ILE A 135 27.83 5.73 3.48
CA ILE A 135 28.05 5.26 2.12
C ILE A 135 28.96 4.02 2.16
N PRO A 136 28.57 2.91 1.51
CA PRO A 136 29.46 1.78 1.27
C PRO A 136 30.69 2.20 0.45
N LEU A 137 31.88 1.70 0.79
CA LEU A 137 33.14 2.11 0.12
C LEU A 137 33.09 2.03 -1.41
N HIS A 138 32.48 0.98 -1.94
CA HIS A 138 32.35 0.81 -3.40
C HIS A 138 31.47 1.89 -4.05
N ARG A 139 30.49 2.46 -3.31
CA ARG A 139 29.61 3.52 -3.81
C ARG A 139 30.26 4.89 -3.82
N THR A 140 31.34 5.09 -3.07
CA THR A 140 32.09 6.35 -3.09
C THR A 140 32.68 6.62 -4.47
N PHE A 141 33.12 5.57 -5.17
CA PHE A 141 33.71 5.69 -6.50
C PHE A 141 32.70 5.50 -7.63
N TYR A 142 31.66 4.72 -7.39
CA TYR A 142 30.63 4.37 -8.37
C TYR A 142 29.24 4.71 -7.84
N PRO A 143 28.87 6.01 -7.78
CA PRO A 143 27.53 6.41 -7.41
C PRO A 143 26.50 5.81 -8.39
N PHE A 144 25.27 5.66 -7.94
CA PHE A 144 24.24 5.08 -8.78
C PHE A 144 23.90 5.96 -10.00
N LYS A 145 23.48 5.28 -11.07
CA LYS A 145 22.95 5.89 -12.29
C LYS A 145 21.91 4.97 -12.89
N TYR A 146 20.65 5.36 -12.85
CA TYR A 146 19.54 4.60 -13.40
C TYR A 146 18.94 5.29 -14.62
N THR A 147 18.59 4.48 -15.63
CA THR A 147 17.85 4.88 -16.82
C THR A 147 16.58 4.04 -16.94
N PHE A 148 15.61 4.49 -17.71
CA PHE A 148 14.27 3.92 -17.74
C PHE A 148 13.84 3.47 -19.16
N LYS A 149 14.81 3.07 -19.99
CA LYS A 149 14.61 2.74 -21.40
C LYS A 149 14.02 1.35 -21.67
N ASP A 150 14.14 0.45 -20.70
CA ASP A 150 13.73 -0.96 -20.85
C ASP A 150 12.21 -1.13 -20.81
N GLY A 151 11.72 -2.34 -21.10
CA GLY A 151 10.30 -2.67 -21.10
C GLY A 151 9.58 -2.41 -19.76
N ASP A 152 10.30 -2.55 -18.64
CA ASP A 152 9.86 -2.25 -17.28
C ASP A 152 10.21 -0.81 -16.83
N GLY A 153 10.57 0.06 -17.77
CA GLY A 153 11.00 1.43 -17.50
C GLY A 153 9.98 2.26 -16.72
N VAL A 154 8.69 2.07 -16.94
CA VAL A 154 7.63 2.76 -16.20
C VAL A 154 7.62 2.32 -14.72
N GLU A 155 7.72 1.01 -14.45
CA GLU A 155 7.76 0.48 -13.08
C GLU A 155 9.02 0.95 -12.33
N LYS A 156 10.17 0.89 -12.99
CA LYS A 156 11.44 1.44 -12.46
C LYS A 156 11.33 2.93 -12.16
N PHE A 157 10.73 3.71 -13.06
CA PHE A 157 10.49 5.13 -12.86
C PHE A 157 9.57 5.38 -11.67
N LYS A 158 8.46 4.67 -11.56
CA LYS A 158 7.52 4.78 -10.42
C LYS A 158 8.18 4.45 -9.09
N SER A 159 9.14 3.52 -9.08
CA SER A 159 9.94 3.20 -7.89
C SER A 159 11.07 4.20 -7.61
N SER A 160 11.41 5.09 -8.52
CA SER A 160 12.50 6.08 -8.39
C SER A 160 12.04 7.35 -7.66
N ALA A 161 13.00 8.24 -7.32
CA ALA A 161 12.69 9.56 -6.78
C ALA A 161 12.02 10.49 -7.81
N LEU A 162 12.25 10.26 -9.11
CA LEU A 162 11.78 11.13 -10.18
C LEU A 162 10.25 11.09 -10.36
N VAL A 163 9.59 10.03 -9.92
CA VAL A 163 8.12 9.98 -9.94
C VAL A 163 7.50 11.06 -9.06
N ASN A 164 8.15 11.40 -7.95
CA ASN A 164 7.66 12.46 -7.05
C ASN A 164 7.67 13.83 -7.72
N GLU A 165 8.64 14.10 -8.59
CA GLU A 165 8.69 15.32 -9.41
C GLU A 165 7.53 15.39 -10.41
N GLU A 166 7.20 14.25 -11.02
CA GLU A 166 6.07 14.12 -11.93
C GLU A 166 4.72 14.33 -11.21
N ILE A 167 4.55 13.70 -10.05
CA ILE A 167 3.35 13.82 -9.20
C ILE A 167 3.15 15.28 -8.76
N THR A 168 4.20 15.94 -8.25
CA THR A 168 4.13 17.34 -7.83
C THR A 168 3.74 18.26 -8.98
N SER A 169 4.30 18.03 -10.16
CA SER A 169 4.00 18.84 -11.33
C SER A 169 2.54 18.72 -11.76
N VAL A 170 1.99 17.50 -11.73
CA VAL A 170 0.57 17.26 -12.04
C VAL A 170 -0.32 17.84 -10.94
N ALA A 171 0.06 17.68 -9.66
CA ALA A 171 -0.70 18.22 -8.55
C ALA A 171 -0.80 19.75 -8.60
N ILE A 172 0.30 20.44 -8.92
CA ILE A 172 0.31 21.90 -9.08
C ILE A 172 -0.54 22.33 -10.29
N ASN A 173 -0.47 21.60 -11.40
CA ASN A 173 -1.33 21.88 -12.56
C ASN A 173 -2.81 21.72 -12.20
N CYS A 174 -3.18 20.63 -11.51
CA CYS A 174 -4.56 20.42 -11.04
C CYS A 174 -5.00 21.54 -10.08
N LEU A 175 -4.15 21.94 -9.14
CA LEU A 175 -4.43 23.04 -8.21
C LEU A 175 -4.80 24.33 -8.95
N ASN A 176 -4.05 24.67 -9.99
CA ASN A 176 -4.22 25.90 -10.75
C ASN A 176 -5.38 25.82 -11.77
N ASP A 177 -5.39 24.79 -12.61
CA ASP A 177 -6.29 24.68 -13.75
C ASP A 177 -7.74 24.35 -13.32
N MET A 178 -7.89 23.60 -12.23
CA MET A 178 -9.20 23.29 -11.66
C MET A 178 -9.67 24.33 -10.64
N ALA A 179 -8.87 25.37 -10.42
CA ALA A 179 -9.17 26.46 -9.47
C ALA A 179 -9.50 25.95 -8.06
N LEU A 180 -8.76 24.94 -7.57
CA LEU A 180 -8.99 24.37 -6.25
C LEU A 180 -8.73 25.40 -5.15
N GLY A 181 -9.61 25.44 -4.15
CA GLY A 181 -9.57 26.40 -3.05
C GLY A 181 -10.04 27.82 -3.41
N LYS A 182 -10.60 28.03 -4.62
CA LYS A 182 -11.16 29.31 -5.05
C LYS A 182 -12.67 29.42 -4.83
N ARG A 183 -13.31 28.36 -4.40
CA ARG A 183 -14.76 28.29 -4.13
C ARG A 183 -15.06 28.67 -2.67
N ALA A 184 -16.35 28.90 -2.40
CA ALA A 184 -16.83 29.10 -1.03
C ALA A 184 -16.81 27.83 -0.18
N THR A 185 -16.80 26.66 -0.83
CA THR A 185 -16.74 25.34 -0.21
C THR A 185 -15.31 24.82 -0.18
N VAL A 186 -15.03 23.89 0.74
CA VAL A 186 -13.72 23.25 0.85
C VAL A 186 -13.53 22.26 -0.32
N ASP A 187 -12.42 22.42 -1.04
CA ASP A 187 -11.92 21.44 -2.01
C ASP A 187 -10.85 20.58 -1.35
N MET A 188 -10.61 19.37 -1.86
CA MET A 188 -9.58 18.45 -1.36
C MET A 188 -8.73 17.90 -2.48
N LEU A 189 -7.42 17.95 -2.32
CA LEU A 189 -6.46 17.30 -3.20
C LEU A 189 -5.64 16.29 -2.39
N ASN A 190 -5.85 15.02 -2.67
CA ASN A 190 -5.09 13.92 -2.07
C ASN A 190 -3.91 13.58 -2.96
N ILE A 191 -2.71 13.50 -2.39
CA ILE A 191 -1.48 13.22 -3.13
C ILE A 191 -0.72 12.11 -2.44
N ALA A 192 -0.34 11.04 -3.16
CA ALA A 192 0.59 10.04 -2.67
C ALA A 192 1.96 10.19 -3.32
N TYR A 193 2.99 10.13 -2.50
CA TYR A 193 4.39 10.14 -2.91
C TYR A 193 5.04 8.79 -2.62
N THR A 194 6.08 8.46 -3.37
CA THR A 194 6.90 7.26 -3.15
C THR A 194 8.08 7.59 -2.25
N ALA A 195 8.17 6.94 -1.09
CA ALA A 195 9.25 7.11 -0.12
C ALA A 195 9.93 5.78 0.29
N ALA A 196 9.59 4.68 -0.37
CA ALA A 196 10.17 3.36 -0.12
C ALA A 196 11.56 3.20 -0.78
N PRO A 197 12.39 2.25 -0.33
CA PRO A 197 13.65 1.89 -0.99
C PRO A 197 13.47 1.59 -2.48
N TYR A 198 14.53 1.79 -3.26
CA TYR A 198 14.52 1.50 -4.68
C TYR A 198 14.68 0.00 -4.93
N GLY A 199 13.63 -0.68 -5.37
CA GLY A 199 13.59 -2.12 -5.54
C GLY A 199 14.44 -2.68 -6.69
N TYR A 200 15.04 -1.82 -7.52
CA TYR A 200 15.86 -2.19 -8.67
C TYR A 200 17.34 -1.81 -8.47
N ALA A 201 17.78 -1.61 -7.24
CA ALA A 201 19.18 -1.35 -6.94
C ALA A 201 20.04 -2.57 -7.28
N SER A 202 21.20 -2.34 -7.90
CA SER A 202 22.03 -3.40 -8.48
C SER A 202 22.68 -4.35 -7.45
N ASP A 203 22.85 -3.88 -6.23
CA ASP A 203 23.55 -4.60 -5.15
C ASP A 203 22.69 -4.87 -3.91
N ASN A 204 21.38 -4.72 -4.02
CA ASN A 204 20.41 -4.82 -2.93
C ASN A 204 20.66 -3.83 -1.77
N ASP A 205 21.57 -2.89 -1.92
CA ASP A 205 21.82 -1.79 -0.98
C ASP A 205 21.36 -0.47 -1.60
N SER A 206 20.16 -0.03 -1.27
CA SER A 206 19.54 1.19 -1.79
C SER A 206 19.58 2.37 -0.81
N ARG A 207 20.51 2.35 0.17
CA ARG A 207 20.59 3.42 1.19
C ARG A 207 20.83 4.80 0.60
N ILE A 208 21.70 4.93 -0.40
CA ILE A 208 21.99 6.22 -1.06
C ILE A 208 20.77 6.67 -1.86
N GLU A 209 20.17 5.75 -2.62
CA GLU A 209 18.95 6.00 -3.37
C GLU A 209 17.81 6.45 -2.47
N LEU A 210 17.67 5.83 -1.29
CA LEU A 210 16.66 6.20 -0.32
C LEU A 210 16.90 7.61 0.24
N GLN A 211 18.14 7.94 0.59
CA GLN A 211 18.52 9.29 1.05
C GLN A 211 18.25 10.34 -0.03
N ASP A 212 18.68 10.08 -1.29
CA ASP A 212 18.42 10.98 -2.41
C ASP A 212 16.92 11.16 -2.67
N LYS A 213 16.14 10.08 -2.51
CA LYS A 213 14.69 10.15 -2.65
C LYS A 213 14.06 11.07 -1.61
N TYR A 214 14.48 11.01 -0.35
CA TYR A 214 13.98 11.91 0.71
C TYR A 214 14.40 13.35 0.47
N LEU A 215 15.63 13.61 0.06
CA LEU A 215 16.10 14.96 -0.30
C LEU A 215 15.28 15.58 -1.43
N ARG A 216 15.02 14.79 -2.49
CA ARG A 216 14.17 15.23 -3.60
C ARG A 216 12.73 15.41 -3.19
N LEU A 217 12.20 14.52 -2.33
CA LEU A 217 10.84 14.65 -1.81
C LEU A 217 10.66 15.94 -1.01
N ASP A 218 11.63 16.30 -0.18
CA ASP A 218 11.63 17.57 0.58
C ASP A 218 11.50 18.76 -0.38
N HIS A 219 12.31 18.82 -1.44
CA HIS A 219 12.16 19.82 -2.49
C HIS A 219 10.80 19.81 -3.19
N GLN A 220 10.22 18.64 -3.40
CA GLN A 220 8.88 18.56 -4.01
C GLN A 220 7.81 19.08 -3.08
N LEU A 221 7.91 18.81 -1.79
CA LEU A 221 7.00 19.36 -0.77
C LEU A 221 7.14 20.88 -0.66
N GLU A 222 8.36 21.42 -0.68
CA GLU A 222 8.60 22.86 -0.73
C GLU A 222 7.89 23.52 -1.94
N ARG A 223 8.06 22.96 -3.14
CA ARG A 223 7.41 23.44 -4.36
C ARG A 223 5.87 23.39 -4.25
N LEU A 224 5.33 22.29 -3.72
CA LEU A 224 3.90 22.11 -3.55
C LEU A 224 3.35 23.13 -2.54
N PHE A 225 4.01 23.30 -1.40
CA PHE A 225 3.58 24.23 -0.36
C PHE A 225 3.64 25.69 -0.82
N ALA A 226 4.68 26.06 -1.56
CA ALA A 226 4.76 27.37 -2.19
C ALA A 226 3.64 27.62 -3.21
N ALA A 227 3.23 26.61 -3.97
CA ALA A 227 2.11 26.69 -4.90
C ALA A 227 0.77 26.81 -4.15
N ILE A 228 0.57 26.09 -3.05
CA ILE A 228 -0.62 26.18 -2.19
C ILE A 228 -0.72 27.59 -1.57
N GLU A 229 0.38 28.08 -0.98
CA GLU A 229 0.42 29.42 -0.37
C GLU A 229 0.07 30.50 -1.39
N LYS A 230 0.66 30.44 -2.59
CA LYS A 230 0.36 31.36 -3.69
C LYS A 230 -1.11 31.29 -4.11
N ASN A 231 -1.75 30.12 -4.07
CA ASN A 231 -3.09 29.90 -4.58
C ASN A 231 -4.17 30.27 -3.57
N VAL A 232 -4.03 29.87 -2.30
CA VAL A 232 -5.07 30.00 -1.25
C VAL A 232 -4.59 30.69 0.01
N GLY A 233 -3.30 31.03 0.12
CA GLY A 233 -2.70 31.63 1.32
C GLY A 233 -2.87 30.76 2.55
N GLY A 234 -2.99 31.36 3.71
CA GLY A 234 -3.13 30.65 4.99
C GLY A 234 -4.44 29.89 5.20
N ASN A 235 -5.33 29.82 4.20
CA ASN A 235 -6.61 29.10 4.27
C ASN A 235 -6.51 27.62 3.87
N ALA A 236 -5.34 27.05 3.87
CA ALA A 236 -5.13 25.62 3.57
C ALA A 236 -4.97 24.79 4.84
N CYS A 237 -5.56 23.61 4.86
CA CYS A 237 -5.23 22.54 5.80
C CYS A 237 -4.35 21.53 5.09
N ILE A 238 -3.15 21.26 5.63
CA ILE A 238 -2.20 20.32 5.06
C ILE A 238 -1.97 19.19 6.06
N PHE A 239 -2.17 17.96 5.62
CA PHE A 239 -1.94 16.74 6.39
C PHE A 239 -0.91 15.89 5.66
N VAL A 240 0.24 15.66 6.29
CA VAL A 240 1.27 14.76 5.76
C VAL A 240 1.40 13.57 6.68
N THR A 241 1.21 12.37 6.16
CA THR A 241 1.26 11.14 6.93
C THR A 241 1.87 10.02 6.10
N PRO A 242 2.62 9.10 6.72
CA PRO A 242 3.03 7.89 6.03
C PRO A 242 1.82 6.98 5.79
N THR A 243 1.87 6.20 4.72
CA THR A 243 0.85 5.18 4.39
C THR A 243 1.26 3.77 4.82
N GLY A 244 2.46 3.61 5.32
CA GLY A 244 3.04 2.36 5.76
C GLY A 244 4.50 2.53 6.13
N TYR A 245 5.20 1.43 6.22
CA TYR A 245 6.63 1.36 6.49
C TYR A 245 7.28 0.37 5.52
N PHE A 246 8.58 0.38 5.44
CA PHE A 246 9.38 -0.63 4.76
C PHE A 246 10.32 -1.30 5.77
N ASP A 247 10.56 -2.59 5.56
CA ASP A 247 11.51 -3.33 6.38
C ASP A 247 12.92 -2.95 5.99
N ASP A 248 13.76 -2.72 7.01
CA ASP A 248 15.18 -2.57 6.81
C ASP A 248 15.77 -3.95 6.52
N MET A 249 16.27 -4.15 5.30
CA MET A 249 16.80 -5.43 4.84
C MET A 249 18.19 -5.76 5.41
N TYR A 250 18.65 -5.04 6.42
CA TYR A 250 19.95 -5.29 7.03
C TYR A 250 19.95 -6.65 7.74
N ALA A 251 21.02 -7.38 7.52
CA ALA A 251 21.26 -8.63 8.22
C ALA A 251 21.13 -8.43 9.73
N THR A 252 20.39 -9.32 10.39
CA THR A 252 20.37 -9.40 11.84
C THR A 252 21.82 -9.43 12.36
N ASP A 253 22.12 -8.60 13.35
CA ASP A 253 23.47 -8.54 13.94
C ASP A 253 23.87 -9.93 14.45
N PRO A 254 24.94 -10.53 13.90
CA PRO A 254 25.37 -11.89 14.26
C PRO A 254 25.66 -12.07 15.75
N ARG A 255 25.91 -10.97 16.47
CA ARG A 255 26.17 -11.00 17.92
C ARG A 255 24.99 -11.50 18.75
N PHE A 256 23.78 -11.39 18.25
CA PHE A 256 22.58 -11.78 18.99
C PHE A 256 22.13 -13.23 18.75
N ASN A 257 22.79 -13.99 17.88
CA ASN A 257 22.46 -15.39 17.54
C ASN A 257 20.94 -15.64 17.34
N ILE A 258 20.25 -14.69 16.75
CA ILE A 258 18.81 -14.83 16.45
C ILE A 258 18.66 -15.94 15.41
N PRO A 259 17.87 -16.99 15.70
CA PRO A 259 17.59 -18.03 14.73
C PRO A 259 16.96 -17.43 13.46
N THR A 260 17.65 -17.57 12.34
CA THR A 260 17.19 -17.05 11.06
C THR A 260 17.17 -18.17 10.03
N GLY A 261 16.32 -18.03 9.02
CA GLY A 261 16.22 -18.98 7.94
C GLY A 261 15.32 -18.46 6.85
N GLU A 262 15.01 -19.33 5.92
CA GLU A 262 14.09 -19.04 4.81
C GLU A 262 12.89 -19.97 4.88
N PHE A 263 11.70 -19.40 4.94
CA PHE A 263 10.44 -20.12 4.78
C PHE A 263 10.01 -20.05 3.31
N SER A 264 9.87 -21.22 2.66
CA SER A 264 9.38 -21.33 1.29
C SER A 264 7.93 -21.78 1.28
N SER A 265 7.06 -20.96 0.68
CA SER A 265 5.62 -21.26 0.56
C SER A 265 5.36 -22.53 -0.25
N LYS A 266 6.12 -22.75 -1.34
CA LYS A 266 6.01 -23.97 -2.17
C LYS A 266 6.37 -25.24 -1.38
N LYS A 267 7.44 -25.18 -0.58
CA LYS A 267 7.84 -26.30 0.28
C LYS A 267 6.78 -26.61 1.31
N ALA A 268 6.21 -25.57 1.94
CA ALA A 268 5.15 -25.73 2.96
C ALA A 268 3.89 -26.39 2.37
N VAL A 269 3.42 -25.90 1.21
CA VAL A 269 2.27 -26.48 0.51
C VAL A 269 2.53 -27.94 0.11
N SER A 270 3.71 -28.23 -0.46
CA SER A 270 4.03 -29.57 -0.90
C SER A 270 4.09 -30.59 0.25
N LEU A 271 4.74 -30.22 1.36
CA LEU A 271 4.87 -31.09 2.54
C LEU A 271 3.50 -31.29 3.23
N LEU A 272 2.69 -30.24 3.35
CA LEU A 272 1.34 -30.36 3.90
C LEU A 272 0.50 -31.27 3.01
N ASN A 273 0.52 -31.10 1.70
CA ASN A 273 -0.26 -31.96 0.80
C ASN A 273 0.16 -33.43 0.90
N MET A 274 1.46 -33.71 0.98
CA MET A 274 1.97 -35.08 1.19
C MET A 274 1.50 -35.67 2.52
N TYR A 275 1.51 -34.90 3.58
CA TYR A 275 1.03 -35.31 4.89
C TYR A 275 -0.46 -35.66 4.87
N LEU A 276 -1.29 -34.78 4.27
CA LEU A 276 -2.74 -35.01 4.17
C LEU A 276 -3.05 -36.19 3.25
N MET A 277 -2.27 -36.42 2.18
CA MET A 277 -2.40 -37.62 1.36
C MET A 277 -2.12 -38.91 2.16
N ALA A 278 -1.16 -38.88 3.05
CA ALA A 278 -0.85 -40.02 3.90
C ALA A 278 -1.98 -40.33 4.90
N LEU A 279 -2.69 -39.31 5.37
CA LEU A 279 -3.79 -39.49 6.33
C LEU A 279 -5.12 -39.83 5.64
N TYR A 280 -5.45 -39.16 4.55
CA TYR A 280 -6.79 -39.19 3.95
C TYR A 280 -6.85 -39.75 2.53
N GLY A 281 -5.69 -40.20 2.02
CA GLY A 281 -5.57 -40.78 0.68
C GLY A 281 -5.24 -39.78 -0.41
N ASN A 282 -4.97 -40.30 -1.60
CA ASN A 282 -4.49 -39.54 -2.74
C ASN A 282 -5.44 -38.40 -3.13
N GLY A 283 -4.87 -37.22 -3.39
CA GLY A 283 -5.59 -36.06 -3.87
C GLY A 283 -4.78 -34.76 -3.71
N SER A 284 -5.27 -33.68 -4.28
CA SER A 284 -4.75 -32.33 -4.08
C SER A 284 -5.52 -31.68 -2.95
N TRP A 285 -5.02 -31.83 -1.72
CA TRP A 285 -5.67 -31.34 -0.48
C TRP A 285 -5.46 -29.85 -0.26
N VAL A 286 -4.41 -29.26 -0.85
CA VAL A 286 -4.11 -27.84 -0.72
C VAL A 286 -4.35 -27.15 -2.06
N ASN A 287 -5.23 -26.14 -2.07
CA ASN A 287 -5.56 -25.33 -3.23
C ASN A 287 -4.48 -24.27 -3.51
N GLY A 288 -3.84 -23.72 -2.47
CA GLY A 288 -2.82 -22.72 -2.63
C GLY A 288 -2.32 -22.09 -1.34
N TYR A 289 -1.40 -21.17 -1.54
CA TYR A 289 -0.83 -20.28 -0.52
C TYR A 289 -0.90 -18.85 -1.03
N PHE A 290 -1.23 -17.91 -0.14
CA PHE A 290 -1.20 -16.50 -0.45
C PHE A 290 -1.04 -15.66 0.84
N LYS A 291 0.04 -14.88 0.92
CA LYS A 291 0.31 -13.96 2.06
C LYS A 291 0.14 -14.63 3.43
N GLU A 292 0.95 -15.63 3.71
CA GLU A 292 0.95 -16.39 4.96
C GLU A 292 -0.41 -17.06 5.29
N LYS A 293 -1.19 -17.37 4.23
CA LYS A 293 -2.47 -18.05 4.34
C LYS A 293 -2.50 -19.30 3.48
N ILE A 294 -3.08 -20.37 3.99
CA ILE A 294 -3.28 -21.65 3.28
C ILE A 294 -4.75 -21.82 2.96
N TYR A 295 -5.02 -22.28 1.76
CA TYR A 295 -6.35 -22.60 1.23
C TYR A 295 -6.45 -24.09 0.98
N LEU A 296 -7.40 -24.77 1.62
CA LEU A 296 -7.59 -26.21 1.55
C LEU A 296 -8.66 -26.58 0.52
N ASN A 297 -8.65 -27.82 0.08
CA ASN A 297 -9.61 -28.31 -0.89
C ASN A 297 -10.84 -28.91 -0.19
N GLU A 298 -11.78 -28.06 0.17
CA GLU A 298 -13.02 -28.46 0.82
C GLU A 298 -13.88 -29.41 -0.02
N LYS A 299 -13.82 -29.33 -1.36
CA LYS A 299 -14.55 -30.22 -2.26
C LYS A 299 -14.03 -31.65 -2.11
N LEU A 300 -12.71 -31.81 -2.12
CA LEU A 300 -12.08 -33.12 -1.92
C LEU A 300 -12.34 -33.67 -0.51
N ALA A 301 -12.35 -32.79 0.52
CA ALA A 301 -12.69 -33.19 1.88
C ALA A 301 -14.10 -33.79 1.95
N LYS A 302 -15.08 -33.14 1.34
CA LYS A 302 -16.46 -33.66 1.23
C LYS A 302 -16.54 -34.98 0.48
N GLU A 303 -15.84 -35.11 -0.65
CA GLU A 303 -15.79 -36.35 -1.43
C GLU A 303 -15.17 -37.52 -0.67
N LYS A 304 -14.21 -37.25 0.19
CA LYS A 304 -13.51 -38.24 1.03
C LYS A 304 -14.15 -38.44 2.42
N ASN A 305 -15.29 -37.79 2.69
CA ASN A 305 -15.97 -37.80 4.00
C ASN A 305 -15.07 -37.34 5.15
N VAL A 306 -14.19 -36.35 4.91
CA VAL A 306 -13.35 -35.70 5.92
C VAL A 306 -14.03 -34.40 6.34
N SER A 307 -14.17 -34.17 7.65
CA SER A 307 -14.66 -32.88 8.17
C SER A 307 -13.69 -31.76 7.78
N VAL A 308 -14.21 -30.65 7.26
CA VAL A 308 -13.41 -29.46 6.92
C VAL A 308 -12.73 -28.89 8.18
N GLU A 309 -13.42 -28.88 9.31
CA GLU A 309 -12.90 -28.47 10.61
C GLU A 309 -11.71 -29.35 11.04
N GLU A 310 -11.85 -30.67 10.93
CA GLU A 310 -10.77 -31.61 11.22
C GLU A 310 -9.59 -31.41 10.27
N LEU A 311 -9.84 -31.21 8.98
CA LEU A 311 -8.81 -30.95 7.98
C LEU A 311 -8.01 -29.67 8.30
N ARG A 312 -8.69 -28.59 8.70
CA ARG A 312 -8.10 -27.32 9.13
C ARG A 312 -7.23 -27.49 10.37
N LYS A 313 -7.77 -28.15 11.39
CA LYS A 313 -7.08 -28.43 12.65
C LYS A 313 -5.80 -29.26 12.45
N VAL A 314 -5.89 -30.35 11.70
CA VAL A 314 -4.74 -31.21 11.39
C VAL A 314 -3.69 -30.46 10.56
N SER A 315 -4.12 -29.65 9.59
CA SER A 315 -3.23 -28.82 8.79
C SER A 315 -2.49 -27.78 9.63
N GLY A 316 -3.17 -27.08 10.52
CA GLY A 316 -2.56 -26.13 11.46
C GLY A 316 -1.54 -26.81 12.36
N ALA A 317 -1.88 -27.96 12.94
CA ALA A 317 -1.00 -28.74 13.81
C ALA A 317 0.27 -29.23 13.10
N PHE A 318 0.16 -29.60 11.83
CA PHE A 318 1.32 -29.97 11.00
C PHE A 318 2.22 -28.75 10.72
N LEU A 319 1.63 -27.64 10.31
CA LEU A 319 2.35 -26.44 9.93
C LEU A 319 3.12 -25.81 11.10
N ARG A 320 2.59 -25.87 12.32
CA ARG A 320 3.30 -25.44 13.55
C ARG A 320 4.63 -26.15 13.78
N ARG A 321 4.82 -27.35 13.22
CA ARG A 321 6.06 -28.13 13.35
C ARG A 321 7.10 -27.80 12.29
N MET A 322 6.76 -26.94 11.33
CA MET A 322 7.69 -26.56 10.26
C MET A 322 8.68 -25.52 10.76
N ALA A 323 9.92 -25.66 10.31
CA ALA A 323 10.94 -24.66 10.59
C ALA A 323 10.54 -23.30 10.01
N GLY A 324 10.63 -22.25 10.85
CA GLY A 324 10.25 -20.88 10.50
C GLY A 324 8.79 -20.53 10.75
N VAL A 325 7.96 -21.48 11.12
CA VAL A 325 6.60 -21.20 11.57
C VAL A 325 6.62 -21.03 13.09
N ASP A 326 6.21 -19.87 13.57
CA ASP A 326 6.04 -19.55 14.98
C ASP A 326 4.70 -20.11 15.47
N GLU A 327 3.62 -19.76 14.75
CA GLU A 327 2.27 -20.26 15.02
C GLU A 327 1.49 -20.50 13.73
N ALA A 328 0.48 -21.35 13.81
CA ALA A 328 -0.49 -21.58 12.74
C ALA A 328 -1.88 -21.76 13.33
N TYR A 329 -2.83 -20.97 12.90
CA TYR A 329 -4.19 -20.95 13.41
C TYR A 329 -5.18 -21.36 12.33
N SER A 330 -6.10 -22.26 12.63
CA SER A 330 -7.26 -22.50 11.78
C SER A 330 -8.21 -21.29 11.80
N VAL A 331 -9.00 -21.09 10.75
CA VAL A 331 -10.00 -20.03 10.74
C VAL A 331 -11.01 -20.23 11.88
N ASP A 332 -11.31 -21.47 12.23
CA ASP A 332 -12.23 -21.80 13.32
C ASP A 332 -11.67 -21.30 14.67
N GLU A 333 -10.37 -21.54 14.96
CA GLU A 333 -9.68 -20.98 16.14
C GLU A 333 -9.70 -19.45 16.18
N VAL A 334 -9.58 -18.80 15.01
CA VAL A 334 -9.58 -17.32 14.92
C VAL A 334 -10.98 -16.75 15.16
N LEU A 335 -12.03 -17.45 14.73
CA LEU A 335 -13.42 -16.96 14.84
C LEU A 335 -14.06 -17.27 16.20
N ASP A 336 -13.75 -18.41 16.82
CA ASP A 336 -14.45 -18.88 18.01
C ASP A 336 -14.13 -18.04 19.26
N ASN A 337 -12.86 -17.78 19.55
CA ASN A 337 -12.49 -17.02 20.75
C ASN A 337 -11.10 -16.36 20.65
N PRO A 338 -11.00 -15.18 20.03
CA PRO A 338 -9.72 -14.50 19.88
C PRO A 338 -9.25 -13.86 21.19
N VAL A 339 -8.60 -14.65 22.07
CA VAL A 339 -8.11 -14.18 23.38
C VAL A 339 -6.75 -13.48 23.34
N SER A 340 -5.90 -13.78 22.35
CA SER A 340 -4.59 -13.14 22.19
C SER A 340 -4.65 -11.92 21.25
N GLU A 341 -3.71 -11.01 21.40
CA GLU A 341 -3.59 -9.85 20.50
C GLU A 341 -3.42 -10.30 19.03
N THR A 342 -2.66 -11.37 18.81
CA THR A 342 -2.46 -11.97 17.48
C THR A 342 -3.78 -12.48 16.90
N LEU A 343 -4.55 -13.25 17.66
CA LEU A 343 -5.86 -13.76 17.23
C LEU A 343 -6.84 -12.62 16.96
N LEU A 344 -6.87 -11.59 17.81
CA LEU A 344 -7.69 -10.39 17.59
C LEU A 344 -7.30 -9.66 16.30
N ARG A 345 -6.01 -9.58 15.99
CA ARG A 345 -5.52 -8.97 14.74
C ARG A 345 -5.91 -9.82 13.53
N LEU A 346 -5.75 -11.14 13.61
CA LEU A 346 -6.16 -12.06 12.56
C LEU A 346 -7.68 -12.00 12.35
N HIS A 347 -8.47 -12.04 13.40
CA HIS A 347 -9.93 -11.90 13.34
C HIS A 347 -10.34 -10.60 12.62
N LYS A 348 -9.66 -9.48 12.91
CA LYS A 348 -9.88 -8.21 12.21
C LYS A 348 -9.42 -8.22 10.74
N SER A 349 -8.60 -9.18 10.31
CA SER A 349 -8.14 -9.31 8.93
C SER A 349 -9.06 -10.14 8.04
N ILE A 350 -9.96 -10.95 8.62
CA ILE A 350 -10.89 -11.77 7.86
C ILE A 350 -11.96 -10.89 7.21
N THR A 351 -12.24 -11.14 5.94
CA THR A 351 -13.32 -10.47 5.20
C THR A 351 -14.18 -11.52 4.50
N SER A 352 -15.40 -11.12 4.12
CA SER A 352 -16.30 -12.00 3.35
C SER A 352 -15.79 -12.35 1.95
N GLN A 353 -14.78 -11.65 1.46
CA GLN A 353 -14.17 -11.87 0.14
C GLN A 353 -12.92 -12.75 0.20
N GLU A 354 -12.30 -12.86 1.36
CA GLU A 354 -11.05 -13.59 1.55
C GLU A 354 -11.07 -14.27 2.93
N THR A 355 -11.38 -15.54 2.94
CA THR A 355 -11.34 -16.38 4.14
C THR A 355 -10.42 -17.54 3.87
N ALA A 356 -9.24 -17.54 4.46
CA ALA A 356 -8.31 -18.67 4.38
C ALA A 356 -8.67 -19.74 5.41
N ASP A 357 -8.24 -20.97 5.17
CA ASP A 357 -8.44 -22.08 6.10
C ASP A 357 -7.46 -22.08 7.26
N VAL A 358 -6.19 -21.75 7.00
CA VAL A 358 -5.12 -21.70 8.01
C VAL A 358 -4.30 -20.43 7.82
N PHE A 359 -4.06 -19.72 8.90
CA PHE A 359 -3.22 -18.52 9.00
C PHE A 359 -1.86 -18.90 9.60
N LEU A 360 -0.79 -18.51 8.96
CA LEU A 360 0.59 -18.74 9.41
C LEU A 360 1.16 -17.47 10.03
N GLN A 361 1.83 -17.63 11.15
CA GLN A 361 2.71 -16.63 11.72
C GLN A 361 4.15 -17.14 11.54
N ILE A 362 4.93 -16.42 10.73
CA ILE A 362 6.33 -16.78 10.51
C ILE A 362 7.18 -16.17 11.61
N ALA A 363 8.15 -16.90 12.08
CA ALA A 363 9.01 -16.50 13.18
C ALA A 363 9.79 -15.21 12.84
N PRO A 364 9.96 -14.31 13.82
CA PRO A 364 10.74 -13.08 13.63
C PRO A 364 12.16 -13.37 13.15
N GLY A 365 12.68 -12.54 12.26
CA GLY A 365 14.01 -12.71 11.67
C GLY A 365 14.08 -13.70 10.52
N TRP A 366 13.04 -14.51 10.29
CA TRP A 366 12.97 -15.39 9.12
C TRP A 366 12.59 -14.60 7.86
N LYS A 367 13.09 -15.08 6.73
CA LYS A 367 12.77 -14.52 5.41
C LYS A 367 11.68 -15.37 4.77
N VAL A 368 10.62 -14.73 4.30
CA VAL A 368 9.54 -15.40 3.56
C VAL A 368 9.85 -15.34 2.07
N ARG A 369 9.92 -16.51 1.45
CA ARG A 369 9.91 -16.67 0.00
C ARG A 369 8.49 -17.07 -0.42
N ASP A 370 7.79 -16.15 -1.06
CA ASP A 370 6.51 -16.44 -1.67
C ASP A 370 6.73 -16.93 -3.12
N ASP A 371 6.84 -18.25 -3.28
CA ASP A 371 7.10 -18.89 -4.57
C ASP A 371 5.91 -18.80 -5.54
N TYR A 372 4.75 -18.34 -5.08
CA TYR A 372 3.53 -18.13 -5.88
C TYR A 372 3.38 -16.69 -6.36
N ASN A 373 4.17 -15.80 -5.82
CA ASN A 373 4.21 -14.40 -6.23
C ASN A 373 5.54 -14.14 -6.97
N ASN A 374 5.49 -13.60 -8.18
CA ASN A 374 6.67 -13.31 -8.99
C ASN A 374 7.60 -12.22 -8.38
N GLN A 375 7.29 -11.71 -7.20
CA GLN A 375 8.19 -10.83 -6.47
C GLN A 375 9.36 -11.62 -5.91
N GLN A 376 10.53 -11.48 -6.54
CA GLN A 376 11.78 -12.14 -6.14
C GLN A 376 12.35 -11.64 -4.81
N GLN A 377 11.74 -10.66 -4.16
CA GLN A 377 12.23 -10.11 -2.91
C GLN A 377 11.78 -10.95 -1.72
N LEU A 378 12.77 -11.45 -0.98
CA LEU A 378 12.56 -12.09 0.30
C LEU A 378 12.10 -11.04 1.31
N LYS A 379 10.92 -11.22 1.90
CA LYS A 379 10.41 -10.36 2.96
C LYS A 379 10.87 -10.88 4.32
N GLN A 380 11.59 -10.06 5.08
CA GLN A 380 11.94 -10.41 6.46
C GLN A 380 10.79 -10.08 7.40
N VAL A 381 10.50 -10.99 8.33
CA VAL A 381 9.43 -10.81 9.31
C VAL A 381 9.94 -9.99 10.49
N ASN A 382 9.32 -8.83 10.72
CA ASN A 382 9.53 -7.95 11.86
C ASN A 382 8.28 -7.87 12.73
N ILE A 383 8.47 -7.84 14.03
CA ILE A 383 7.37 -7.70 15.01
C ILE A 383 7.29 -6.30 15.62
N ASN A 384 8.32 -5.48 15.44
CA ASN A 384 8.35 -4.15 16.04
C ASN A 384 7.46 -3.17 15.27
N ALA A 385 6.68 -2.40 16.01
CA ALA A 385 5.96 -1.27 15.44
C ALA A 385 6.96 -0.20 14.98
N VAL A 386 6.87 0.21 13.72
CA VAL A 386 7.67 1.29 13.16
C VAL A 386 6.89 2.59 13.31
N CYS A 387 7.43 3.53 14.07
CA CYS A 387 6.86 4.87 14.21
C CYS A 387 7.36 5.77 13.09
N ALA A 388 6.45 6.48 12.44
CA ALA A 388 6.77 7.48 11.42
C ALA A 388 6.09 8.82 11.76
N PRO A 389 6.69 9.98 11.41
CA PRO A 389 6.14 11.27 11.73
C PRO A 389 4.89 11.58 10.90
N ALA A 390 3.91 12.25 11.52
CA ALA A 390 2.80 12.88 10.83
C ALA A 390 2.79 14.38 11.14
N PHE A 391 2.42 15.20 10.16
CA PHE A 391 2.40 16.66 10.27
C PHE A 391 1.02 17.16 9.93
N ILE A 392 0.55 18.14 10.73
CA ILE A 392 -0.72 18.83 10.52
C ILE A 392 -0.45 20.34 10.56
N ILE A 393 -0.78 21.01 9.46
CA ILE A 393 -0.77 22.47 9.35
C ILE A 393 -2.18 22.89 9.04
N ALA A 394 -2.82 23.63 9.94
CA ALA A 394 -4.19 24.08 9.76
C ALA A 394 -4.45 25.43 10.46
N PRO A 395 -5.33 26.27 9.91
CA PRO A 395 -5.76 27.50 10.57
C PRO A 395 -6.34 27.21 11.96
N GLY A 396 -5.92 27.97 12.97
CA GLY A 396 -6.39 27.81 14.35
C GLY A 396 -5.69 26.70 15.15
N VAL A 397 -4.83 25.89 14.58
CA VAL A 397 -4.03 24.88 15.31
C VAL A 397 -2.69 25.49 15.72
N LYS A 398 -2.42 25.56 17.04
CA LYS A 398 -1.14 26.07 17.54
C LYS A 398 0.01 25.08 17.34
N PRO A 399 1.24 25.58 17.12
CA PRO A 399 2.43 24.74 17.07
C PRO A 399 2.57 23.89 18.33
N GLN A 400 2.65 22.59 18.17
CA GLN A 400 2.83 21.62 19.25
C GLN A 400 3.52 20.35 18.76
N LYS A 401 4.12 19.60 19.66
CA LYS A 401 4.76 18.31 19.37
C LYS A 401 4.17 17.24 20.28
N ILE A 402 3.64 16.18 19.68
CA ILE A 402 3.18 14.98 20.36
C ILE A 402 4.31 13.96 20.23
N THR A 403 4.94 13.57 21.33
CA THR A 403 6.09 12.67 21.37
C THR A 403 5.72 11.21 21.64
N SER A 404 4.55 10.98 22.23
CA SER A 404 4.03 9.62 22.45
C SER A 404 3.55 9.02 21.12
N PRO A 405 3.86 7.76 20.84
CA PRO A 405 3.30 7.06 19.69
C PRO A 405 1.78 7.08 19.71
N ILE A 406 1.18 7.29 18.55
CA ILE A 406 -0.27 7.29 18.34
C ILE A 406 -0.65 6.23 17.33
N ASP A 407 -1.85 5.70 17.44
CA ASP A 407 -2.41 4.82 16.42
C ASP A 407 -2.79 5.64 15.16
N ALA A 408 -2.39 5.19 13.99
CA ALA A 408 -2.73 5.84 12.71
C ALA A 408 -4.25 5.93 12.48
N ALA A 409 -5.05 5.08 13.11
CA ALA A 409 -6.51 5.15 13.06
C ALA A 409 -7.10 6.44 13.69
N LEU A 410 -6.32 7.18 14.49
CA LEU A 410 -6.70 8.50 15.03
C LEU A 410 -6.65 9.60 13.97
N LEU A 411 -5.91 9.42 12.87
CA LEU A 411 -5.67 10.49 11.89
C LEU A 411 -6.96 10.88 11.17
N ALA A 412 -7.72 9.92 10.65
CA ALA A 412 -8.95 10.23 9.91
C ALA A 412 -10.00 11.00 10.77
N PRO A 413 -10.33 10.59 12.00
CA PRO A 413 -11.18 11.40 12.89
C PRO A 413 -10.62 12.78 13.18
N THR A 414 -9.28 12.91 13.30
CA THR A 414 -8.63 14.21 13.55
C THR A 414 -8.79 15.16 12.37
N VAL A 415 -8.56 14.65 11.14
CA VAL A 415 -8.80 15.40 9.91
C VAL A 415 -10.27 15.85 9.82
N ALA A 416 -11.21 14.93 10.06
CA ALA A 416 -12.65 15.25 10.06
C ALA A 416 -13.00 16.33 11.06
N ARG A 417 -12.45 16.28 12.28
CA ARG A 417 -12.65 17.31 13.31
C ARG A 417 -12.13 18.69 12.89
N ILE A 418 -10.92 18.74 12.30
CA ILE A 418 -10.33 20.00 11.82
C ILE A 418 -11.18 20.60 10.69
N LEU A 419 -11.63 19.77 9.76
CA LEU A 419 -12.49 20.17 8.65
C LEU A 419 -13.95 20.43 9.08
N ARG A 420 -14.33 20.09 10.32
CA ARG A 420 -15.69 20.17 10.87
C ARG A 420 -16.72 19.36 10.08
N ILE A 421 -16.29 18.22 9.57
CA ILE A 421 -17.13 17.26 8.86
C ILE A 421 -17.33 16.00 9.70
N ARG A 422 -18.22 15.13 9.27
CA ARG A 422 -18.43 13.83 9.90
C ARG A 422 -17.17 12.96 9.72
N SER A 423 -16.82 12.18 10.73
CA SER A 423 -15.80 11.14 10.61
C SER A 423 -16.29 10.02 9.70
N PRO A 424 -15.39 9.35 8.92
CA PRO A 424 -15.74 8.17 8.19
C PRO A 424 -16.48 7.15 9.04
N ASN A 425 -17.51 6.50 8.48
CA ASN A 425 -18.38 5.59 9.23
C ASN A 425 -17.66 4.36 9.81
N GLY A 426 -16.50 4.01 9.28
CA GLY A 426 -15.62 2.96 9.81
C GLY A 426 -14.66 3.44 10.91
N ALA A 427 -14.55 4.75 11.16
CA ALA A 427 -13.65 5.30 12.16
C ALA A 427 -14.24 5.16 13.57
N ARG A 428 -13.55 4.43 14.44
CA ARG A 428 -14.01 4.12 15.81
C ARG A 428 -13.21 4.85 16.89
N MET A 429 -12.08 5.44 16.51
CA MET A 429 -11.20 6.13 17.45
C MET A 429 -11.63 7.58 17.63
N MET A 430 -11.38 8.13 18.82
CA MET A 430 -11.59 9.55 19.09
C MET A 430 -10.49 10.39 18.41
N PRO A 431 -10.79 11.59 17.90
CA PRO A 431 -9.78 12.46 17.30
C PRO A 431 -8.72 12.88 18.33
N LEU A 432 -7.51 13.18 17.86
CA LEU A 432 -6.45 13.75 18.69
C LEU A 432 -6.90 15.05 19.34
N SER A 433 -6.55 15.24 20.61
CA SER A 433 -6.72 16.54 21.27
C SER A 433 -5.58 17.46 20.85
N LEU A 434 -5.86 18.41 20.00
CA LEU A 434 -4.93 19.44 19.55
C LEU A 434 -5.19 20.73 20.36
N LYS A 435 -4.12 21.51 20.59
CA LYS A 435 -4.23 22.86 21.19
C LYS A 435 -4.67 23.83 20.11
N ASP A 436 -5.71 24.59 20.43
CA ASP A 436 -6.24 25.69 19.60
C ASP A 436 -5.45 26.97 19.76
#